data_0e39b1769ba07603b5871b2688e731d7
#
_entry.id   0e39b1769ba07603b5871b2688e731d7
#
_cell.length_a   1.000
_cell.length_b   1.000
_cell.length_c   1.000
_cell.angle_alpha   90.00
_cell.angle_beta   90.00
_cell.angle_gamma   90.00
#
_symmetry.space_group_name_H-M   'P 1'
#
loop_
_entity.id
_entity.type
_entity.pdbx_description
1 polymer ?
#
loop_
_entity_poly.entity_id
_entity_poly.type
_entity_poly.pdbx_seq_one_letter_code
_entity_poly.pdbx_strand_id
1 'polypeptide(L)'
;MKRFWCCRDLKGAANEEVFLFVGEEPPIMDDDGEWVDPRKEGLFWSEEDFNFDFDKLLGTVKFPELNKGERIEMNLQFEFGIK
;
A
#
# COMPACT_ATOMS: atom_id res chain seq x y z
N MET A 1 8.65 -11.83 -7.74
CA MET A 1 8.88 -10.40 -7.91
C MET A 1 7.91 -9.60 -7.07
N LYS A 2 8.39 -8.61 -6.36
CA LYS A 2 7.53 -7.78 -5.53
C LYS A 2 6.77 -6.77 -6.38
N ARG A 3 5.52 -6.60 -6.04
CA ARG A 3 4.65 -5.63 -6.69
C ARG A 3 4.06 -4.73 -5.63
N PHE A 4 3.54 -3.59 -6.07
CA PHE A 4 3.05 -2.55 -5.16
C PHE A 4 1.63 -2.19 -5.53
N TRP A 5 0.78 -2.08 -4.50
CA TRP A 5 -0.61 -1.66 -4.71
C TRP A 5 -0.96 -0.60 -3.69
N CYS A 6 -1.72 0.41 -4.13
CA CYS A 6 -2.33 1.33 -3.20
C CYS A 6 -3.80 0.96 -3.09
N CYS A 7 -4.28 0.89 -1.87
CA CYS A 7 -5.63 0.42 -1.58
C CYS A 7 -6.28 1.34 -0.56
N ARG A 8 -7.57 1.56 -0.74
CA ARG A 8 -8.35 2.27 0.26
C ARG A 8 -9.50 1.36 0.68
N ASP A 9 -9.65 1.16 1.99
CA ASP A 9 -10.68 0.27 2.50
C ASP A 9 -12.07 0.79 2.17
N LEU A 10 -12.99 -0.12 1.97
CA LEU A 10 -14.38 0.25 1.74
C LEU A 10 -15.05 0.64 3.04
N LYS A 11 -14.74 -0.06 4.12
CA LYS A 11 -15.31 0.15 5.44
C LYS A 11 -14.18 0.04 6.45
N GLY A 12 -14.52 0.28 7.72
CA GLY A 12 -13.54 0.11 8.77
C GLY A 12 -12.98 1.41 9.27
N ALA A 13 -12.18 1.33 10.32
CA ALA A 13 -11.69 2.52 11.00
C ALA A 13 -10.74 3.34 10.14
N ALA A 14 -10.04 2.71 9.23
CA ALA A 14 -9.00 3.39 8.44
C ALA A 14 -9.44 3.67 7.01
N ASN A 15 -10.75 3.71 6.74
CA ASN A 15 -11.20 3.85 5.36
C ASN A 15 -10.99 5.24 4.77
N GLU A 16 -10.46 6.18 5.55
CA GLU A 16 -10.12 7.50 5.05
C GLU A 16 -8.70 7.58 4.53
N GLU A 17 -7.92 6.52 4.67
CA GLU A 17 -6.52 6.54 4.29
C GLU A 17 -6.24 5.56 3.18
N VAL A 18 -5.20 5.88 2.40
CA VAL A 18 -4.70 4.97 1.37
C VAL A 18 -3.47 4.29 1.94
N PHE A 19 -3.39 2.98 1.76
CA PHE A 19 -2.25 2.20 2.22
C PHE A 19 -1.50 1.60 1.04
N LEU A 20 -0.20 1.51 1.16
CA LEU A 20 0.64 0.84 0.16
C LEU A 20 0.94 -0.56 0.63
N PHE A 21 0.60 -1.54 -0.20
CA PHE A 21 0.90 -2.95 0.06
C PHE A 21 2.01 -3.42 -0.85
N VAL A 22 2.88 -4.25 -0.34
CA VAL A 22 4.00 -4.81 -1.09
C VAL A 22 3.94 -6.32 -0.98
N GLY A 23 3.98 -7.00 -2.11
CA GLY A 23 3.96 -8.45 -2.11
C GLY A 23 3.98 -9.02 -3.51
N GLU A 24 3.80 -10.32 -3.58
CA GLU A 24 3.78 -11.02 -4.87
C GLU A 24 2.37 -11.17 -5.42
N GLU A 25 1.38 -11.07 -4.55
CA GLU A 25 -0.01 -11.21 -4.94
C GLU A 25 -0.78 -9.98 -4.54
N PRO A 26 -1.77 -9.59 -5.33
CA PRO A 26 -2.54 -8.40 -5.01
C PRO A 26 -3.35 -8.58 -3.72
N PRO A 27 -3.52 -7.50 -2.96
CA PRO A 27 -4.41 -7.56 -1.80
C PRO A 27 -5.82 -7.92 -2.20
N ILE A 28 -6.52 -8.54 -1.28
CA ILE A 28 -7.93 -8.90 -1.48
C ILE A 28 -8.76 -8.21 -0.41
N MET A 29 -10.04 -8.04 -0.68
CA MET A 29 -10.93 -7.42 0.29
C MET A 29 -11.58 -8.51 1.12
N ASP A 30 -11.55 -8.34 2.44
CA ASP A 30 -12.16 -9.31 3.33
C ASP A 30 -13.63 -8.97 3.57
N ASP A 31 -14.29 -9.77 4.41
CA ASP A 31 -15.71 -9.59 4.68
C ASP A 31 -16.00 -8.29 5.43
N ASP A 32 -15.00 -7.72 6.06
CA ASP A 32 -15.17 -6.47 6.80
C ASP A 32 -14.98 -5.24 5.93
N GLY A 33 -14.67 -5.43 4.64
CA GLY A 33 -14.48 -4.31 3.73
C GLY A 33 -13.09 -3.71 3.83
N GLU A 34 -12.12 -4.48 4.26
CA GLU A 34 -10.73 -4.04 4.40
C GLU A 34 -9.85 -4.84 3.47
N TRP A 35 -8.86 -4.16 2.89
CA TRP A 35 -7.87 -4.84 2.04
C TRP A 35 -6.85 -5.56 2.92
N VAL A 36 -6.57 -6.80 2.58
CA VAL A 36 -5.60 -7.60 3.32
C VAL A 36 -4.69 -8.34 2.33
N ASP A 37 -3.49 -8.66 2.80
CA ASP A 37 -2.58 -9.48 2.02
C ASP A 37 -3.04 -10.92 2.09
N PRO A 38 -3.34 -11.55 0.94
CA PRO A 38 -3.85 -12.94 0.97
C PRO A 38 -2.86 -13.93 1.56
N ARG A 39 -1.58 -13.63 1.51
CA ARG A 39 -0.58 -14.53 2.06
C ARG A 39 -0.22 -14.22 3.50
N LYS A 40 -0.75 -13.12 4.03
CA LYS A 40 -0.52 -12.70 5.41
C LYS A 40 0.96 -12.51 5.73
N GLU A 41 1.73 -12.25 4.73
CA GLU A 41 3.15 -11.95 4.87
C GLU A 41 3.42 -10.49 4.63
N GLY A 42 2.39 -9.76 4.35
CA GLY A 42 2.50 -8.50 3.72
C GLY A 42 3.10 -7.42 4.58
N LEU A 43 3.78 -6.59 3.87
CA LEU A 43 4.20 -5.31 4.40
C LEU A 43 3.23 -4.29 3.88
N PHE A 44 2.79 -3.39 4.74
CA PHE A 44 1.98 -2.29 4.27
C PHE A 44 2.25 -1.06 5.12
N TRP A 45 2.06 0.10 4.50
CA TRP A 45 2.33 1.38 5.14
C TRP A 45 1.24 2.38 4.81
N SER A 46 0.91 3.24 5.77
CA SER A 46 0.22 4.48 5.45
C SER A 46 1.22 5.41 4.75
N GLU A 47 0.72 6.48 4.16
CA GLU A 47 1.62 7.44 3.50
C GLU A 47 2.61 8.03 4.50
N GLU A 48 2.13 8.37 5.69
CA GLU A 48 2.99 8.97 6.70
C GLU A 48 4.09 7.99 7.12
N ASP A 49 3.72 6.74 7.39
CA ASP A 49 4.69 5.75 7.83
C ASP A 49 5.69 5.43 6.72
N PHE A 50 5.22 5.35 5.49
CA PHE A 50 6.10 5.05 4.39
C PHE A 50 7.15 6.15 4.23
N ASN A 51 6.72 7.39 4.31
CA ASN A 51 7.66 8.50 4.15
C ASN A 51 8.60 8.59 5.34
N PHE A 52 8.12 8.27 6.54
CA PHE A 52 9.00 8.25 7.70
C PHE A 52 10.14 7.25 7.50
N ASP A 53 9.82 6.08 6.96
CA ASP A 53 10.82 5.01 6.81
C ASP A 53 11.76 5.24 5.63
N PHE A 54 11.27 5.88 4.57
CA PHE A 54 11.99 5.87 3.30
C PHE A 54 12.31 7.23 2.72
N ASP A 55 12.01 8.32 3.41
CA ASP A 55 12.18 9.64 2.82
C ASP A 55 13.65 9.95 2.47
N LYS A 56 14.58 9.40 3.21
CA LYS A 56 16.00 9.65 2.93
C LYS A 56 16.47 8.97 1.66
N LEU A 57 15.77 7.93 1.24
CA LEU A 57 16.14 7.21 0.02
C LEU A 57 15.37 7.70 -1.19
N LEU A 58 14.10 8.03 -1.00
CA LEU A 58 13.20 8.23 -2.11
C LEU A 58 12.66 9.65 -2.20
N GLY A 59 12.89 10.47 -1.16
CA GLY A 59 12.19 11.72 -1.05
C GLY A 59 10.75 11.47 -0.66
N THR A 60 9.98 12.54 -0.57
CA THR A 60 8.59 12.42 -0.17
C THR A 60 7.77 11.78 -1.29
N VAL A 61 7.05 10.73 -0.95
CA VAL A 61 6.21 10.01 -1.89
C VAL A 61 4.76 10.32 -1.55
N LYS A 62 3.98 10.69 -2.57
CA LYS A 62 2.55 10.94 -2.40
C LYS A 62 1.78 9.75 -2.91
N PHE A 63 0.88 9.25 -2.08
CA PHE A 63 -0.01 8.18 -2.52
C PHE A 63 -1.16 8.80 -3.32
N PRO A 64 -1.70 8.08 -4.28
CA PRO A 64 -2.82 8.60 -5.07
C PRO A 64 -4.07 8.70 -4.22
N GLU A 65 -4.98 9.58 -4.63
CA GLU A 65 -6.28 9.64 -4.01
C GLU A 65 -7.14 8.55 -4.62
N LEU A 66 -7.78 7.76 -3.77
CA LEU A 66 -8.59 6.64 -4.21
C LEU A 66 -9.99 6.78 -3.64
N ASN A 67 -10.94 6.19 -4.35
CA ASN A 67 -12.29 6.04 -3.82
C ASN A 67 -12.30 4.90 -2.80
N LYS A 68 -13.27 4.92 -1.90
CA LYS A 68 -13.40 3.83 -0.94
C LYS A 68 -13.56 2.51 -1.68
N GLY A 69 -12.80 1.52 -1.25
CA GLY A 69 -12.84 0.20 -1.86
C GLY A 69 -12.01 0.05 -3.12
N GLU A 70 -11.24 1.06 -3.47
CA GLU A 70 -10.44 1.01 -4.69
C GLU A 70 -9.05 0.45 -4.43
N ARG A 71 -8.54 -0.31 -5.40
CA ARG A 71 -7.18 -0.85 -5.40
C ARG A 71 -6.56 -0.59 -6.75
N ILE A 72 -5.36 -0.02 -6.78
CA ILE A 72 -4.62 0.15 -8.02
C ILE A 72 -3.21 -0.38 -7.84
N GLU A 73 -2.64 -0.91 -8.89
CA GLU A 73 -1.25 -1.33 -8.87
C GLU A 73 -0.37 -0.13 -9.17
N MET A 74 0.69 0.03 -8.38
CA MET A 74 1.60 1.15 -8.52
C MET A 74 2.83 0.71 -9.29
N ASN A 75 3.31 1.58 -10.16
CA ASN A 75 4.54 1.34 -10.90
C ASN A 75 5.63 2.23 -10.31
N LEU A 76 6.24 1.74 -9.23
CA LEU A 76 7.27 2.51 -8.55
C LEU A 76 8.63 2.21 -9.15
N GLN A 77 9.40 3.26 -9.35
CA GLN A 77 10.66 3.18 -10.07
C GLN A 77 11.85 3.23 -9.13
N PHE A 78 11.82 2.40 -8.10
CA PHE A 78 12.95 2.33 -7.19
C PHE A 78 13.19 0.87 -6.79
N GLU A 79 14.38 0.63 -6.26
CA GLU A 79 14.79 -0.71 -5.88
C GLU A 79 15.08 -0.72 -4.40
N PHE A 80 14.31 -1.49 -3.66
CA PHE A 80 14.52 -1.62 -2.22
C PHE A 80 15.84 -2.29 -1.93
N GLY A 81 16.58 -1.71 -0.99
CA GLY A 81 17.74 -2.37 -0.46
C GLY A 81 18.90 -2.49 -1.42
N ILE A 82 18.88 -1.75 -2.48
CA ILE A 82 19.90 -1.84 -3.48
C ILE A 82 21.01 -0.84 -3.22
N LYS A 83 22.14 -1.29 -3.41
CA LYS A 83 23.42 -0.62 -3.30
C LYS A 83 23.69 -0.25 -1.95
#